data_4d390f7daf05b7afcab1d0a75e407104
#
_entry.id   4d390f7daf05b7afcab1d0a75e407104
#
_cell.length_a   1.000
_cell.length_b   1.000
_cell.length_c   1.000
_cell.angle_alpha   90.00
_cell.angle_beta   90.00
_cell.angle_gamma   90.00
#
_symmetry.space_group_name_H-M   'P 1'
#
loop_
_entity.id
_entity.type
_entity.pdbx_description
1 polymer ?
#
loop_
_entity_poly.entity_id
_entity_poly.type
_entity_poly.pdbx_seq_one_letter_code
_entity_poly.pdbx_strand_id
1 'polypeptide(L)'
;MRREILFMFVAMSLIPLGDTAGKLLNNNHDVAAIFVSWSRFAIGALCLLPFIYKDKAILRLLRDKRILARGLVLVCTISSILQAFTTVPITTGFSILFIAPLISYLLSVVFLKEVITIRRTALVIGGFIGVLLVAQPSPSMDPNLIFAFLAGSLYGTYLTMSRAFAHLGTPVQMTSTQLILGAVVLSPFALMAFPPLNLSVMILAGVSSLSSLGGNLLLILAYGLAPATRLAPFVYFQIIAATTFGALVFGHWPNTMAWCGMVIIIICGVLSASPWASSQQKAT
;
A
#
# COMPACT_ATOMS: atom_id res chain seq x y z
N MET A 1 -14.56 -9.26 15.60
CA MET A 1 -14.10 -8.33 14.51
C MET A 1 -14.24 -9.07 13.18
N ARG A 2 -14.71 -8.42 12.11
CA ARG A 2 -14.84 -9.09 10.81
C ARG A 2 -13.45 -9.34 10.22
N ARG A 3 -13.24 -10.50 9.60
CA ARG A 3 -11.91 -10.95 9.12
C ARG A 3 -11.23 -9.94 8.19
N GLU A 4 -12.00 -9.32 7.29
CA GLU A 4 -11.51 -8.31 6.34
C GLU A 4 -10.91 -7.08 7.04
N ILE A 5 -11.45 -6.68 8.19
CA ILE A 5 -10.96 -5.54 8.97
C ILE A 5 -9.62 -5.91 9.65
N LEU A 6 -9.53 -7.11 10.22
CA LEU A 6 -8.28 -7.59 10.80
C LEU A 6 -7.17 -7.64 9.75
N PHE A 7 -7.48 -8.17 8.55
CA PHE A 7 -6.52 -8.20 7.45
C PHE A 7 -6.05 -6.81 7.04
N MET A 8 -6.96 -5.82 7.02
CA MET A 8 -6.59 -4.44 6.73
C MET A 8 -5.66 -3.86 7.80
N PHE A 9 -5.94 -4.04 9.10
CA PHE A 9 -5.07 -3.54 10.16
C PHE A 9 -3.65 -4.11 10.07
N VAL A 10 -3.53 -5.42 9.90
CA VAL A 10 -2.22 -6.07 9.79
C VAL A 10 -1.52 -5.63 8.51
N ALA A 11 -2.23 -5.57 7.38
CA ALA A 11 -1.67 -5.10 6.11
C ALA A 11 -1.15 -3.67 6.21
N MET A 12 -1.96 -2.77 6.80
CA MET A 12 -1.62 -1.35 6.96
C MET A 12 -0.50 -1.10 7.99
N SER A 13 -0.13 -2.10 8.78
CA SER A 13 1.06 -2.06 9.64
C SER A 13 2.30 -2.64 8.95
N LEU A 14 2.14 -3.73 8.21
CA LEU A 14 3.27 -4.39 7.54
C LEU A 14 3.84 -3.55 6.38
N ILE A 15 3.00 -2.86 5.61
CA ILE A 15 3.47 -2.05 4.48
C ILE A 15 4.43 -0.96 4.94
N PRO A 16 4.10 -0.08 5.93
CA PRO A 16 5.03 0.92 6.45
C PRO A 16 6.29 0.33 7.11
N LEU A 17 6.19 -0.85 7.72
CA LEU A 17 7.38 -1.55 8.23
C LEU A 17 8.36 -1.86 7.09
N GLY A 18 7.85 -2.38 5.98
CA GLY A 18 8.64 -2.63 4.78
C GLY A 18 9.24 -1.34 4.19
N ASP A 19 8.47 -0.25 4.17
CA ASP A 19 8.93 1.05 3.67
C ASP A 19 9.99 1.68 4.56
N THR A 20 9.86 1.53 5.87
CA THR A 20 10.87 1.96 6.84
C THR A 20 12.18 1.22 6.64
N ALA A 21 12.14 -0.11 6.47
CA ALA A 21 13.33 -0.91 6.15
C ALA A 21 13.95 -0.50 4.80
N GLY A 22 13.12 -0.19 3.79
CA GLY A 22 13.58 0.32 2.50
C GLY A 22 14.27 1.69 2.61
N LYS A 23 13.76 2.59 3.44
CA LYS A 23 14.40 3.88 3.70
C LYS A 23 15.72 3.73 4.45
N LEU A 24 15.81 2.80 5.39
CA LEU A 24 17.08 2.48 6.07
C LEU A 24 18.15 1.96 5.09
N LEU A 25 17.74 1.14 4.11
CA LEU A 25 18.64 0.69 3.05
C LEU A 25 19.20 1.87 2.24
N ASN A 26 18.35 2.81 1.88
CA ASN A 26 18.76 3.99 1.13
C ASN A 26 19.67 4.91 1.98
N ASN A 27 19.24 5.27 3.19
CA ASN A 27 19.94 6.26 4.03
C ASN A 27 21.28 5.75 4.59
N ASN A 28 21.35 4.48 5.02
CA ASN A 28 22.50 3.96 5.76
C ASN A 28 23.46 3.15 4.89
N HIS A 29 22.99 2.68 3.73
CA HIS A 29 23.78 1.80 2.85
C HIS A 29 23.85 2.29 1.40
N ASP A 30 23.31 3.47 1.12
CA ASP A 30 23.28 4.09 -0.23
C ASP A 30 22.69 3.16 -1.32
N VAL A 31 21.73 2.33 -0.92
CA VAL A 31 21.06 1.39 -1.82
C VAL A 31 20.03 2.13 -2.65
N ALA A 32 20.13 2.05 -3.97
CA ALA A 32 19.21 2.71 -4.87
C ALA A 32 17.75 2.24 -4.69
N ALA A 33 16.78 3.18 -4.72
CA ALA A 33 15.35 2.90 -4.54
C ALA A 33 14.83 1.84 -5.54
N ILE A 34 15.39 1.81 -6.76
CA ILE A 34 15.02 0.82 -7.79
C ILE A 34 15.41 -0.60 -7.38
N PHE A 35 16.58 -0.79 -6.73
CA PHE A 35 16.97 -2.09 -6.20
C PHE A 35 16.07 -2.50 -5.02
N VAL A 36 15.72 -1.59 -4.12
CA VAL A 36 14.78 -1.86 -3.02
C VAL A 36 13.42 -2.28 -3.57
N SER A 37 12.92 -1.58 -4.59
CA SER A 37 11.67 -1.95 -5.28
C SER A 37 11.77 -3.36 -5.85
N TRP A 38 12.82 -3.64 -6.63
CA TRP A 38 13.03 -4.94 -7.25
C TRP A 38 13.14 -6.07 -6.22
N SER A 39 13.90 -5.87 -5.15
CA SER A 39 14.09 -6.88 -4.11
C SER A 39 12.77 -7.32 -3.46
N ARG A 40 11.83 -6.40 -3.26
CA ARG A 40 10.48 -6.72 -2.76
C ARG A 40 9.74 -7.69 -3.68
N PHE A 41 9.81 -7.46 -4.97
CA PHE A 41 9.17 -8.33 -5.95
C PHE A 41 9.92 -9.66 -6.11
N ALA A 42 11.25 -9.62 -6.22
CA ALA A 42 12.08 -10.80 -6.44
C ALA A 42 12.06 -11.75 -5.24
N ILE A 43 12.33 -11.25 -4.03
CA ILE A 43 12.29 -12.06 -2.81
C ILE A 43 10.87 -12.56 -2.54
N GLY A 44 9.85 -11.71 -2.74
CA GLY A 44 8.46 -12.12 -2.62
C GLY A 44 8.08 -13.24 -3.60
N ALA A 45 8.53 -13.15 -4.86
CA ALA A 45 8.32 -14.22 -5.85
C ALA A 45 9.02 -15.51 -5.47
N LEU A 46 10.25 -15.44 -4.95
CA LEU A 46 10.99 -16.61 -4.45
C LEU A 46 10.27 -17.27 -3.27
N CYS A 47 9.75 -16.50 -2.33
CA CYS A 47 8.97 -17.04 -1.19
C CYS A 47 7.69 -17.76 -1.65
N LEU A 48 7.05 -17.30 -2.72
CA LEU A 48 5.85 -17.94 -3.27
C LEU A 48 6.15 -18.98 -4.34
N LEU A 49 7.42 -19.23 -4.68
CA LEU A 49 7.83 -20.16 -5.71
C LEU A 49 7.20 -21.57 -5.57
N PRO A 50 7.09 -22.18 -4.36
CA PRO A 50 6.45 -23.49 -4.20
C PRO A 50 4.98 -23.51 -4.61
N PHE A 51 4.27 -22.37 -4.46
CA PHE A 51 2.88 -22.21 -4.88
C PHE A 51 2.79 -21.92 -6.38
N ILE A 52 3.70 -21.08 -6.90
CA ILE A 52 3.78 -20.72 -8.32
C ILE A 52 4.02 -21.95 -9.19
N TYR A 53 4.96 -22.81 -8.81
CA TYR A 53 5.33 -24.00 -9.59
C TYR A 53 4.20 -25.01 -9.70
N LYS A 54 3.39 -25.15 -8.65
CA LYS A 54 2.29 -26.11 -8.60
C LYS A 54 1.02 -25.65 -9.31
N ASP A 55 0.84 -24.34 -9.53
CA ASP A 55 -0.40 -23.75 -10.01
C ASP A 55 -0.26 -23.20 -11.44
N LYS A 56 -0.63 -24.05 -12.43
CA LYS A 56 -0.63 -23.65 -13.85
C LYS A 56 -1.57 -22.49 -14.17
N ALA A 57 -2.53 -22.15 -13.29
CA ALA A 57 -3.42 -21.01 -13.49
C ALA A 57 -2.65 -19.68 -13.43
N ILE A 58 -1.54 -19.60 -12.68
CA ILE A 58 -0.70 -18.41 -12.59
C ILE A 58 -0.14 -18.02 -13.98
N LEU A 59 0.32 -19.01 -14.77
CA LEU A 59 0.82 -18.76 -16.13
C LEU A 59 -0.30 -18.25 -17.07
N ARG A 60 -1.53 -18.71 -16.88
CA ARG A 60 -2.69 -18.22 -17.62
C ARG A 60 -3.02 -16.78 -17.24
N LEU A 61 -3.00 -16.48 -15.94
CA LEU A 61 -3.24 -15.13 -15.42
C LEU A 61 -2.18 -14.14 -15.86
N LEU A 62 -0.92 -14.54 -16.01
CA LEU A 62 0.15 -13.71 -16.57
C LEU A 62 -0.06 -13.33 -18.05
N ARG A 63 -1.01 -13.97 -18.75
CA ARG A 63 -1.42 -13.58 -20.11
C ARG A 63 -2.68 -12.69 -20.12
N ASP A 64 -3.38 -12.56 -19.01
CA ASP A 64 -4.56 -11.69 -18.91
C ASP A 64 -4.11 -10.22 -18.77
N LYS A 65 -4.46 -9.40 -19.76
CA LYS A 65 -4.09 -7.97 -19.82
C LYS A 65 -4.56 -7.19 -18.57
N ARG A 66 -5.68 -7.57 -17.96
CA ARG A 66 -6.23 -6.93 -16.74
C ARG A 66 -5.32 -7.18 -15.53
N ILE A 67 -4.85 -8.41 -15.40
CA ILE A 67 -3.93 -8.81 -14.31
C ILE A 67 -2.56 -8.18 -14.50
N LEU A 68 -2.05 -8.16 -15.75
CA LEU A 68 -0.81 -7.47 -16.08
C LEU A 68 -0.89 -5.96 -15.79
N ALA A 69 -1.96 -5.30 -16.24
CA ALA A 69 -2.16 -3.87 -15.97
C ALA A 69 -2.19 -3.58 -14.47
N ARG A 70 -2.94 -4.38 -13.69
CA ARG A 70 -2.98 -4.25 -12.22
C ARG A 70 -1.60 -4.44 -11.59
N GLY A 71 -0.83 -5.43 -12.06
CA GLY A 71 0.53 -5.68 -11.58
C GLY A 71 1.47 -4.53 -11.91
N LEU A 72 1.44 -4.00 -13.15
CA LEU A 72 2.24 -2.85 -13.56
C LEU A 72 1.89 -1.59 -12.74
N VAL A 73 0.62 -1.33 -12.48
CA VAL A 73 0.20 -0.21 -11.63
C VAL A 73 0.83 -0.32 -10.24
N LEU A 74 0.88 -1.52 -9.64
CA LEU A 74 1.56 -1.73 -8.36
C LEU A 74 3.07 -1.54 -8.46
N VAL A 75 3.71 -2.05 -9.51
CA VAL A 75 5.16 -1.86 -9.75
C VAL A 75 5.49 -0.37 -9.81
N CYS A 76 4.74 0.39 -10.62
CA CYS A 76 4.90 1.84 -10.71
C CYS A 76 4.63 2.54 -9.36
N THR A 77 3.61 2.11 -8.61
CA THR A 77 3.31 2.64 -7.28
C THR A 77 4.50 2.49 -6.33
N ILE A 78 5.01 1.25 -6.17
CA ILE A 78 6.10 0.95 -5.23
C ILE A 78 7.39 1.66 -5.65
N SER A 79 7.71 1.66 -6.94
CA SER A 79 8.90 2.35 -7.44
C SER A 79 8.81 3.86 -7.24
N SER A 80 7.63 4.46 -7.48
CA SER A 80 7.42 5.90 -7.29
C SER A 80 7.51 6.30 -5.82
N ILE A 81 6.87 5.58 -4.90
CA ILE A 81 6.92 5.96 -3.48
C ILE A 81 8.32 5.79 -2.88
N LEU A 82 9.05 4.74 -3.25
CA LEU A 82 10.43 4.55 -2.81
C LEU A 82 11.37 5.61 -3.41
N GLN A 83 11.13 6.04 -4.64
CA GLN A 83 11.85 7.17 -5.24
C GLN A 83 11.55 8.47 -4.48
N ALA A 84 10.30 8.73 -4.10
CA ALA A 84 9.97 9.89 -3.28
C ALA A 84 10.73 9.87 -1.93
N PHE A 85 10.82 8.71 -1.28
CA PHE A 85 11.47 8.56 0.03
C PHE A 85 12.98 8.76 0.01
N THR A 86 13.63 8.87 -1.14
CA THR A 86 15.06 9.18 -1.20
C THR A 86 15.37 10.56 -0.63
N THR A 87 14.52 11.54 -0.86
CA THR A 87 14.68 12.92 -0.37
C THR A 87 13.55 13.36 0.56
N VAL A 88 12.32 12.92 0.28
CA VAL A 88 11.13 13.31 1.03
C VAL A 88 11.05 12.55 2.37
N PRO A 89 10.75 13.24 3.50
CA PRO A 89 10.46 12.55 4.76
C PRO A 89 9.31 11.55 4.61
N ILE A 90 9.41 10.40 5.28
CA ILE A 90 8.40 9.32 5.17
C ILE A 90 6.99 9.84 5.47
N THR A 91 6.83 10.63 6.55
CA THR A 91 5.53 11.20 6.94
C THR A 91 4.94 12.08 5.85
N THR A 92 5.74 12.96 5.22
CA THR A 92 5.30 13.83 4.13
C THR A 92 4.93 13.03 2.88
N GLY A 93 5.76 12.05 2.49
CA GLY A 93 5.47 11.18 1.34
C GLY A 93 4.19 10.37 1.54
N PHE A 94 3.98 9.80 2.72
CA PHE A 94 2.72 9.12 3.04
C PHE A 94 1.51 10.05 3.02
N SER A 95 1.66 11.31 3.43
CA SER A 95 0.56 12.28 3.40
C SER A 95 -0.01 12.46 2.01
N ILE A 96 0.89 12.59 1.05
CA ILE A 96 0.51 12.75 -0.35
C ILE A 96 0.00 11.43 -0.92
N LEU A 97 0.64 10.30 -0.57
CA LEU A 97 0.17 8.97 -0.94
C LEU A 97 -1.29 8.74 -0.51
N PHE A 98 -1.72 9.32 0.60
CA PHE A 98 -3.07 9.14 1.14
C PHE A 98 -4.19 9.87 0.38
N ILE A 99 -3.91 10.45 -0.77
CA ILE A 99 -4.93 10.71 -1.79
C ILE A 99 -5.53 9.38 -2.34
N ALA A 100 -4.81 8.27 -2.19
CA ALA A 100 -5.20 6.95 -2.71
C ALA A 100 -6.59 6.47 -2.27
N PRO A 101 -6.99 6.52 -0.98
CA PRO A 101 -8.34 6.12 -0.58
C PRO A 101 -9.44 6.98 -1.21
N LEU A 102 -9.20 8.28 -1.43
CA LEU A 102 -10.16 9.15 -2.12
C LEU A 102 -10.30 8.72 -3.58
N ILE A 103 -9.18 8.50 -4.26
CA ILE A 103 -9.17 8.03 -5.66
C ILE A 103 -9.83 6.65 -5.75
N SER A 104 -9.48 5.71 -4.87
CA SER A 104 -10.09 4.38 -4.85
C SER A 104 -11.60 4.45 -4.61
N TYR A 105 -12.06 5.32 -3.70
CA TYR A 105 -13.47 5.55 -3.45
C TYR A 105 -14.19 6.05 -4.71
N LEU A 106 -13.67 7.11 -5.34
CA LEU A 106 -14.24 7.70 -6.55
C LEU A 106 -14.28 6.70 -7.71
N LEU A 107 -13.16 6.00 -7.97
CA LEU A 107 -13.08 5.00 -9.03
C LEU A 107 -14.03 3.82 -8.79
N SER A 108 -14.21 3.40 -7.54
CA SER A 108 -15.14 2.31 -7.19
C SER A 108 -16.58 2.70 -7.41
N VAL A 109 -16.94 3.95 -7.13
CA VAL A 109 -18.28 4.47 -7.43
C VAL A 109 -18.51 4.53 -8.94
N VAL A 110 -17.55 5.09 -9.69
CA VAL A 110 -17.71 5.31 -11.15
C VAL A 110 -17.66 3.99 -11.92
N PHE A 111 -16.63 3.17 -11.68
CA PHE A 111 -16.38 1.96 -12.48
C PHE A 111 -16.99 0.69 -11.92
N LEU A 112 -17.09 0.54 -10.61
CA LEU A 112 -17.66 -0.65 -9.97
C LEU A 112 -19.14 -0.44 -9.60
N LYS A 113 -19.67 0.78 -9.80
CA LYS A 113 -21.04 1.16 -9.46
C LYS A 113 -21.38 0.85 -7.99
N GLU A 114 -20.39 1.00 -7.10
CA GLU A 114 -20.60 0.80 -5.67
C GLU A 114 -21.47 1.92 -5.10
N VAL A 115 -22.35 1.57 -4.16
CA VAL A 115 -23.35 2.50 -3.58
C VAL A 115 -22.65 3.57 -2.74
N ILE A 116 -22.90 4.83 -3.10
CA ILE A 116 -22.50 6.00 -2.30
C ILE A 116 -23.42 6.10 -1.08
N THR A 117 -22.80 6.28 0.09
CA THR A 117 -23.54 6.67 1.29
C THR A 117 -22.88 7.88 1.91
N ILE A 118 -23.67 8.85 2.35
CA ILE A 118 -23.19 10.09 3.00
C ILE A 118 -22.21 9.73 4.14
N ARG A 119 -22.53 8.70 4.90
CA ARG A 119 -21.69 8.23 5.99
C ARG A 119 -20.31 7.76 5.51
N ARG A 120 -20.22 6.93 4.47
CA ARG A 120 -18.93 6.46 3.92
C ARG A 120 -18.10 7.61 3.37
N THR A 121 -18.75 8.51 2.64
CA THR A 121 -18.11 9.73 2.11
C THR A 121 -17.55 10.58 3.24
N ALA A 122 -18.34 10.84 4.29
CA ALA A 122 -17.89 11.62 5.45
C ALA A 122 -16.71 10.94 6.17
N LEU A 123 -16.71 9.61 6.30
CA LEU A 123 -15.60 8.87 6.94
C LEU A 123 -14.33 8.89 6.11
N VAL A 124 -14.42 8.82 4.78
CA VAL A 124 -13.25 8.92 3.89
C VAL A 124 -12.67 10.33 3.94
N ILE A 125 -13.51 11.37 3.86
CA ILE A 125 -13.06 12.77 3.95
C ILE A 125 -12.51 13.06 5.34
N GLY A 126 -13.19 12.63 6.41
CA GLY A 126 -12.72 12.81 7.79
C GLY A 126 -11.37 12.12 8.02
N GLY A 127 -11.18 10.90 7.53
CA GLY A 127 -9.92 10.20 7.57
C GLY A 127 -8.80 10.96 6.83
N PHE A 128 -9.11 11.52 5.67
CA PHE A 128 -8.15 12.35 4.92
C PHE A 128 -7.78 13.64 5.65
N ILE A 129 -8.73 14.32 6.29
CA ILE A 129 -8.45 15.48 7.16
C ILE A 129 -7.52 15.06 8.31
N GLY A 130 -7.78 13.92 8.94
CA GLY A 130 -6.90 13.36 9.96
C GLY A 130 -5.48 13.14 9.44
N VAL A 131 -5.33 12.63 8.22
CA VAL A 131 -4.02 12.47 7.55
C VAL A 131 -3.32 13.81 7.37
N LEU A 132 -4.00 14.85 6.89
CA LEU A 132 -3.41 16.17 6.71
C LEU A 132 -2.92 16.76 8.03
N LEU A 133 -3.64 16.52 9.14
CA LEU A 133 -3.21 16.95 10.48
C LEU A 133 -1.97 16.19 10.98
N VAL A 134 -1.83 14.89 10.67
CA VAL A 134 -0.63 14.12 11.01
C VAL A 134 0.57 14.60 10.21
N ALA A 135 0.35 14.82 8.94
CA ALA A 135 1.38 15.03 7.96
C ALA A 135 1.92 16.45 7.91
N GLN A 136 1.06 17.43 8.19
CA GLN A 136 1.40 18.85 8.19
C GLN A 136 2.24 19.22 6.95
N PRO A 137 1.72 19.04 5.71
CA PRO A 137 2.49 19.26 4.51
C PRO A 137 3.06 20.69 4.50
N SER A 138 4.40 20.79 4.40
CA SER A 138 5.09 22.08 4.29
C SER A 138 5.15 22.53 2.83
N PRO A 139 5.11 23.83 2.54
CA PRO A 139 5.17 24.34 1.17
C PRO A 139 6.55 24.23 0.50
N SER A 140 7.56 23.63 1.14
CA SER A 140 8.86 23.37 0.51
C SER A 140 8.67 22.37 -0.65
N MET A 141 8.77 22.88 -1.87
CA MET A 141 8.58 22.08 -3.08
C MET A 141 9.85 21.25 -3.38
N ASP A 142 9.98 20.07 -2.74
CA ASP A 142 10.92 19.07 -3.23
C ASP A 142 10.37 18.48 -4.54
N PRO A 143 11.14 18.50 -5.64
CA PRO A 143 10.69 17.94 -6.92
C PRO A 143 10.22 16.48 -6.83
N ASN A 144 10.75 15.71 -5.88
CA ASN A 144 10.37 14.31 -5.66
C ASN A 144 8.96 14.14 -5.05
N LEU A 145 8.29 15.22 -4.61
CA LEU A 145 6.87 15.17 -4.20
C LEU A 145 5.96 14.71 -5.34
N ILE A 146 6.35 14.96 -6.61
CA ILE A 146 5.60 14.44 -7.77
C ILE A 146 5.52 12.92 -7.77
N PHE A 147 6.57 12.23 -7.33
CA PHE A 147 6.57 10.77 -7.24
C PHE A 147 5.65 10.26 -6.12
N ALA A 148 5.53 11.00 -5.00
CA ALA A 148 4.58 10.66 -3.95
C ALA A 148 3.13 10.83 -4.43
N PHE A 149 2.84 11.91 -5.18
CA PHE A 149 1.51 12.15 -5.77
C PHE A 149 1.16 11.08 -6.81
N LEU A 150 2.10 10.75 -7.69
CA LEU A 150 1.96 9.69 -8.68
C LEU A 150 1.69 8.34 -7.99
N ALA A 151 2.48 8.01 -6.96
CA ALA A 151 2.30 6.80 -6.17
C ALA A 151 0.90 6.73 -5.54
N GLY A 152 0.41 7.84 -4.94
CA GLY A 152 -0.93 7.90 -4.37
C GLY A 152 -2.03 7.67 -5.39
N SER A 153 -1.91 8.28 -6.56
CA SER A 153 -2.86 8.11 -7.66
C SER A 153 -2.90 6.67 -8.20
N LEU A 154 -1.73 6.11 -8.41
CA LEU A 154 -1.58 4.72 -8.86
C LEU A 154 -2.04 3.73 -7.78
N TYR A 155 -1.76 3.99 -6.50
CA TYR A 155 -2.18 3.12 -5.41
C TYR A 155 -3.70 3.07 -5.29
N GLY A 156 -4.40 4.21 -5.37
CA GLY A 156 -5.86 4.25 -5.41
C GLY A 156 -6.44 3.45 -6.58
N THR A 157 -5.82 3.56 -7.74
CA THR A 157 -6.18 2.76 -8.93
C THR A 157 -5.95 1.26 -8.69
N TYR A 158 -4.80 0.88 -8.13
CA TYR A 158 -4.49 -0.51 -7.76
C TYR A 158 -5.50 -1.11 -6.77
N LEU A 159 -5.91 -0.35 -5.76
CA LEU A 159 -6.91 -0.78 -4.78
C LEU A 159 -8.25 -1.09 -5.47
N THR A 160 -8.70 -0.20 -6.37
CA THR A 160 -9.93 -0.40 -7.15
C THR A 160 -9.83 -1.58 -8.09
N MET A 161 -8.71 -1.71 -8.83
CA MET A 161 -8.47 -2.87 -9.71
C MET A 161 -8.40 -4.19 -8.92
N SER A 162 -7.84 -4.18 -7.71
CA SER A 162 -7.78 -5.35 -6.83
C SER A 162 -9.18 -5.82 -6.42
N ARG A 163 -10.11 -4.90 -6.22
CA ARG A 163 -11.52 -5.22 -5.98
C ARG A 163 -12.20 -5.69 -7.26
N ALA A 164 -12.03 -4.96 -8.37
CA ALA A 164 -12.65 -5.27 -9.65
C ALA A 164 -12.31 -6.67 -10.16
N PHE A 165 -11.06 -7.08 -10.01
CA PHE A 165 -10.52 -8.34 -10.55
C PHE A 165 -10.39 -9.43 -9.50
N ALA A 166 -10.92 -9.27 -8.29
CA ALA A 166 -10.86 -10.26 -7.23
C ALA A 166 -11.45 -11.63 -7.61
N HIS A 167 -12.37 -11.66 -8.59
CA HIS A 167 -13.01 -12.86 -9.09
C HIS A 167 -12.17 -13.67 -10.10
N LEU A 168 -11.07 -13.09 -10.63
CA LEU A 168 -10.26 -13.72 -11.68
C LEU A 168 -9.27 -14.75 -11.14
N GLY A 169 -8.90 -14.67 -9.87
CA GLY A 169 -7.94 -15.58 -9.27
C GLY A 169 -7.96 -15.55 -7.75
N THR A 170 -7.31 -16.53 -7.14
CA THR A 170 -7.13 -16.53 -5.69
C THR A 170 -6.15 -15.42 -5.26
N PRO A 171 -6.20 -14.96 -3.99
CA PRO A 171 -5.27 -13.95 -3.51
C PRO A 171 -3.79 -14.32 -3.69
N VAL A 172 -3.45 -15.61 -3.52
CA VAL A 172 -2.08 -16.12 -3.76
C VAL A 172 -1.71 -16.00 -5.24
N GLN A 173 -2.60 -16.40 -6.16
CA GLN A 173 -2.38 -16.27 -7.60
C GLN A 173 -2.21 -14.80 -8.01
N MET A 174 -3.07 -13.91 -7.49
CA MET A 174 -3.02 -12.46 -7.75
C MET A 174 -1.73 -11.83 -7.23
N THR A 175 -1.27 -12.26 -6.03
CA THR A 175 0.01 -11.80 -5.46
C THR A 175 1.18 -12.35 -6.25
N SER A 176 1.17 -13.64 -6.59
CA SER A 176 2.25 -14.26 -7.36
C SER A 176 2.46 -13.61 -8.73
N THR A 177 1.37 -13.32 -9.46
CA THR A 177 1.47 -12.67 -10.78
C THR A 177 2.09 -11.28 -10.72
N GLN A 178 1.73 -10.44 -9.75
CA GLN A 178 2.32 -9.11 -9.61
C GLN A 178 3.79 -9.16 -9.15
N LEU A 179 4.16 -10.16 -8.32
CA LEU A 179 5.54 -10.34 -7.86
C LEU A 179 6.44 -10.78 -9.02
N ILE A 180 6.01 -11.77 -9.82
CA ILE A 180 6.74 -12.21 -11.02
C ILE A 180 6.91 -11.03 -12.00
N LEU A 181 5.82 -10.32 -12.27
CA LEU A 181 5.84 -9.20 -13.20
C LEU A 181 6.80 -8.11 -12.74
N GLY A 182 6.73 -7.70 -11.46
CA GLY A 182 7.61 -6.68 -10.90
C GLY A 182 9.08 -7.12 -10.89
N ALA A 183 9.36 -8.38 -10.53
CA ALA A 183 10.71 -8.93 -10.57
C ALA A 183 11.28 -8.87 -12.00
N VAL A 184 10.51 -9.29 -13.01
CA VAL A 184 10.96 -9.31 -14.42
C VAL A 184 11.14 -7.89 -14.96
N VAL A 185 10.15 -7.01 -14.77
CA VAL A 185 10.16 -5.64 -15.32
C VAL A 185 11.28 -4.78 -14.71
N LEU A 186 11.54 -4.93 -13.41
CA LEU A 186 12.55 -4.13 -12.74
C LEU A 186 13.97 -4.72 -12.82
N SER A 187 14.14 -5.99 -13.22
CA SER A 187 15.45 -6.66 -13.28
C SER A 187 16.51 -5.90 -14.06
N PRO A 188 16.26 -5.38 -15.28
CA PRO A 188 17.28 -4.66 -16.04
C PRO A 188 17.83 -3.45 -15.28
N PHE A 189 16.96 -2.71 -14.61
CA PHE A 189 17.32 -1.50 -13.86
C PHE A 189 18.00 -1.84 -12.53
N ALA A 190 17.52 -2.87 -11.83
CA ALA A 190 18.08 -3.30 -10.55
C ALA A 190 19.48 -3.89 -10.70
N LEU A 191 19.76 -4.60 -11.79
CA LEU A 191 21.09 -5.14 -12.08
C LEU A 191 22.13 -4.05 -12.34
N MET A 192 21.74 -2.90 -12.90
CA MET A 192 22.61 -1.75 -13.10
C MET A 192 22.91 -1.01 -11.78
N ALA A 193 22.06 -1.15 -10.77
CA ALA A 193 22.16 -0.48 -9.47
C ALA A 193 22.31 -1.50 -8.33
N PHE A 194 23.02 -2.61 -8.57
CA PHE A 194 23.15 -3.69 -7.60
C PHE A 194 24.15 -3.29 -6.49
N PRO A 195 23.71 -3.25 -5.20
CA PRO A 195 24.55 -2.82 -4.12
C PRO A 195 25.54 -3.92 -3.68
N PRO A 196 26.63 -3.57 -2.98
CA PRO A 196 27.44 -4.55 -2.29
C PRO A 196 26.60 -5.24 -1.21
N LEU A 197 26.55 -6.57 -1.26
CA LEU A 197 25.78 -7.36 -0.30
C LEU A 197 26.61 -7.54 0.99
N ASN A 198 26.09 -6.99 2.08
CA ASN A 198 26.52 -7.29 3.44
C ASN A 198 25.33 -7.80 4.27
N LEU A 199 25.60 -8.31 5.46
CA LEU A 199 24.58 -8.90 6.31
C LEU A 199 23.42 -7.92 6.62
N SER A 200 23.74 -6.65 6.87
CA SER A 200 22.73 -5.61 7.17
C SER A 200 21.84 -5.35 5.97
N VAL A 201 22.42 -5.23 4.77
CA VAL A 201 21.66 -5.05 3.51
C VAL A 201 20.74 -6.24 3.27
N MET A 202 21.23 -7.46 3.48
CA MET A 202 20.43 -8.69 3.31
C MET A 202 19.25 -8.74 4.29
N ILE A 203 19.49 -8.44 5.57
CA ILE A 203 18.43 -8.43 6.60
C ILE A 203 17.38 -7.36 6.28
N LEU A 204 17.79 -6.13 6.01
CA LEU A 204 16.87 -5.03 5.72
C LEU A 204 16.07 -5.27 4.42
N ALA A 205 16.71 -5.80 3.38
CA ALA A 205 16.03 -6.19 2.15
C ALA A 205 15.03 -7.34 2.40
N GLY A 206 15.39 -8.31 3.23
CA GLY A 206 14.50 -9.38 3.68
C GLY A 206 13.28 -8.84 4.44
N VAL A 207 13.48 -7.99 5.44
CA VAL A 207 12.40 -7.35 6.22
C VAL A 207 11.51 -6.52 5.30
N SER A 208 12.09 -5.69 4.42
CA SER A 208 11.33 -4.88 3.47
C SER A 208 10.46 -5.74 2.55
N SER A 209 11.03 -6.82 2.02
CA SER A 209 10.35 -7.70 1.07
C SER A 209 9.26 -8.56 1.71
N LEU A 210 9.54 -9.19 2.85
CA LEU A 210 8.58 -10.05 3.54
C LEU A 210 7.41 -9.25 4.11
N SER A 211 7.67 -8.06 4.65
CA SER A 211 6.62 -7.15 5.12
C SER A 211 5.74 -6.68 3.97
N SER A 212 6.35 -6.32 2.83
CA SER A 212 5.63 -5.94 1.61
C SER A 212 4.79 -7.10 1.07
N LEU A 213 5.33 -8.33 1.01
CA LEU A 213 4.62 -9.54 0.60
C LEU A 213 3.41 -9.79 1.49
N GLY A 214 3.61 -9.86 2.81
CA GLY A 214 2.56 -10.12 3.79
C GLY A 214 1.47 -9.03 3.76
N GLY A 215 1.88 -7.77 3.74
CA GLY A 215 0.97 -6.63 3.67
C GLY A 215 0.10 -6.65 2.40
N ASN A 216 0.71 -6.83 1.24
CA ASN A 216 -0.03 -6.89 -0.03
C ASN A 216 -0.93 -8.12 -0.14
N LEU A 217 -0.51 -9.29 0.34
CA LEU A 217 -1.34 -10.50 0.35
C LEU A 217 -2.59 -10.30 1.21
N LEU A 218 -2.43 -9.77 2.42
CA LEU A 218 -3.55 -9.48 3.32
C LEU A 218 -4.47 -8.39 2.77
N LEU A 219 -3.91 -7.39 2.09
CA LEU A 219 -4.67 -6.37 1.39
C LEU A 219 -5.57 -6.97 0.30
N ILE A 220 -5.01 -7.82 -0.56
CA ILE A 220 -5.77 -8.50 -1.62
C ILE A 220 -6.86 -9.38 -1.01
N LEU A 221 -6.57 -10.11 0.07
CA LEU A 221 -7.55 -10.90 0.82
C LEU A 221 -8.71 -10.00 1.31
N ALA A 222 -8.41 -8.86 1.91
CA ALA A 222 -9.42 -7.94 2.41
C ALA A 222 -10.32 -7.39 1.28
N TYR A 223 -9.69 -6.94 0.17
CA TYR A 223 -10.40 -6.42 -1.00
C TYR A 223 -11.20 -7.49 -1.76
N GLY A 224 -10.87 -8.77 -1.62
CA GLY A 224 -11.67 -9.88 -2.08
C GLY A 224 -12.96 -10.09 -1.27
N LEU A 225 -12.93 -9.74 0.02
CA LEU A 225 -14.01 -10.01 0.97
C LEU A 225 -15.01 -8.85 1.17
N ALA A 226 -14.63 -7.62 0.83
CA ALA A 226 -15.46 -6.44 1.09
C ALA A 226 -15.35 -5.37 0.00
N PRO A 227 -16.39 -4.52 -0.19
CA PRO A 227 -16.36 -3.38 -1.10
C PRO A 227 -15.23 -2.42 -0.81
N ALA A 228 -14.62 -1.85 -1.86
CA ALA A 228 -13.52 -0.90 -1.73
C ALA A 228 -13.95 0.36 -0.98
N THR A 229 -15.16 0.86 -1.22
CA THR A 229 -15.75 2.01 -0.50
C THR A 229 -15.86 1.79 1.01
N ARG A 230 -15.99 0.53 1.45
CA ARG A 230 -16.03 0.19 2.87
C ARG A 230 -14.63 0.10 3.48
N LEU A 231 -13.65 -0.34 2.69
CA LEU A 231 -12.27 -0.53 3.15
C LEU A 231 -11.45 0.76 3.10
N ALA A 232 -11.83 1.74 2.28
CA ALA A 232 -11.09 2.98 2.08
C ALA A 232 -10.69 3.70 3.39
N PRO A 233 -11.56 3.89 4.42
CA PRO A 233 -11.15 4.54 5.65
C PRO A 233 -10.07 3.78 6.43
N PHE A 234 -9.98 2.46 6.27
CA PHE A 234 -8.99 1.64 6.97
C PHE A 234 -7.58 1.78 6.37
N VAL A 235 -7.46 2.20 5.12
CA VAL A 235 -6.16 2.45 4.49
C VAL A 235 -5.41 3.55 5.24
N TYR A 236 -6.11 4.51 5.83
CA TYR A 236 -5.48 5.58 6.61
C TYR A 236 -4.77 5.12 7.88
N PHE A 237 -5.08 3.90 8.40
CA PHE A 237 -4.31 3.33 9.53
C PHE A 237 -2.83 3.16 9.21
N GLN A 238 -2.49 3.08 7.94
CA GLN A 238 -1.10 3.04 7.50
C GLN A 238 -0.28 4.23 7.99
N ILE A 239 -0.88 5.42 8.15
CA ILE A 239 -0.14 6.59 8.66
C ILE A 239 0.19 6.46 10.15
N ILE A 240 -0.67 5.83 10.94
CA ILE A 240 -0.41 5.59 12.36
C ILE A 240 0.82 4.70 12.49
N ALA A 241 0.85 3.60 11.72
CA ALA A 241 2.00 2.70 11.69
C ALA A 241 3.26 3.41 11.15
N ALA A 242 3.14 4.18 10.05
CA ALA A 242 4.25 4.94 9.48
C ALA A 242 4.83 5.97 10.46
N THR A 243 3.96 6.69 11.19
CA THR A 243 4.37 7.65 12.22
C THR A 243 5.05 6.96 13.39
N THR A 244 4.50 5.82 13.84
CA THR A 244 5.08 5.03 14.92
C THR A 244 6.47 4.51 14.56
N PHE A 245 6.63 3.90 13.39
CA PHE A 245 7.95 3.44 12.93
C PHE A 245 8.89 4.61 12.67
N GLY A 246 8.39 5.73 12.15
CA GLY A 246 9.16 6.97 11.99
C GLY A 246 9.72 7.49 13.31
N ALA A 247 8.90 7.49 14.38
CA ALA A 247 9.32 7.89 15.71
C ALA A 247 10.34 6.91 16.32
N LEU A 248 10.09 5.60 16.23
CA LEU A 248 10.96 4.58 16.83
C LEU A 248 12.32 4.46 16.11
N VAL A 249 12.34 4.58 14.78
CA VAL A 249 13.55 4.33 13.97
C VAL A 249 14.35 5.60 13.69
N PHE A 250 13.65 6.72 13.45
CA PHE A 250 14.29 8.00 13.08
C PHE A 250 14.23 9.06 14.19
N GLY A 251 13.62 8.75 15.35
CA GLY A 251 13.54 9.65 16.49
C GLY A 251 12.58 10.83 16.34
N HIS A 252 11.75 10.85 15.30
CA HIS A 252 10.82 11.95 15.02
C HIS A 252 9.45 11.68 15.69
N TRP A 253 9.29 12.15 16.93
CA TRP A 253 8.04 11.99 17.67
C TRP A 253 6.94 12.91 17.16
N PRO A 254 5.69 12.42 17.07
CA PRO A 254 4.57 13.22 16.63
C PRO A 254 4.27 14.36 17.61
N ASN A 255 3.97 15.55 17.07
CA ASN A 255 3.51 16.68 17.83
C ASN A 255 2.00 16.55 18.20
N THR A 256 1.48 17.49 18.98
CA THR A 256 0.07 17.48 19.43
C THR A 256 -0.92 17.41 18.27
N MET A 257 -0.64 18.13 17.17
CA MET A 257 -1.50 18.15 15.99
C MET A 257 -1.54 16.80 15.28
N ALA A 258 -0.40 16.11 15.21
CA ALA A 258 -0.31 14.75 14.68
C ALA A 258 -1.11 13.76 15.55
N TRP A 259 -1.07 13.89 16.89
CA TRP A 259 -1.89 13.07 17.78
C TRP A 259 -3.39 13.29 17.55
N CYS A 260 -3.84 14.55 17.40
CA CYS A 260 -5.24 14.85 17.04
C CYS A 260 -5.65 14.20 15.73
N GLY A 261 -4.79 14.29 14.71
CA GLY A 261 -5.03 13.64 13.42
C GLY A 261 -5.16 12.12 13.52
N MET A 262 -4.30 11.46 14.31
CA MET A 262 -4.38 10.01 14.54
C MET A 262 -5.68 9.61 15.25
N VAL A 263 -6.14 10.37 16.23
CA VAL A 263 -7.42 10.14 16.91
C VAL A 263 -8.58 10.21 15.90
N ILE A 264 -8.60 11.20 15.01
CA ILE A 264 -9.63 11.33 13.98
C ILE A 264 -9.62 10.11 13.06
N ILE A 265 -8.43 9.63 12.62
CA ILE A 265 -8.29 8.45 11.77
C ILE A 265 -8.84 7.21 12.47
N ILE A 266 -8.52 7.02 13.76
CA ILE A 266 -9.01 5.89 14.55
C ILE A 266 -10.54 5.94 14.64
N ILE A 267 -11.11 7.11 14.96
CA ILE A 267 -12.57 7.29 15.05
C ILE A 267 -13.24 6.95 13.72
N CYS A 268 -12.74 7.48 12.59
CA CYS A 268 -13.28 7.19 11.26
C CYS A 268 -13.21 5.69 10.93
N GLY A 269 -12.10 5.03 11.25
CA GLY A 269 -11.93 3.60 11.06
C GLY A 269 -12.90 2.76 11.91
N VAL A 270 -13.01 3.05 13.21
CA VAL A 270 -13.93 2.36 14.13
C VAL A 270 -15.38 2.53 13.69
N LEU A 271 -15.79 3.75 13.33
CA LEU A 271 -17.14 4.02 12.82
C LEU A 271 -17.41 3.32 11.49
N SER A 272 -16.40 3.15 10.62
CA SER A 272 -16.52 2.39 9.38
C SER A 272 -16.69 0.87 9.63
N ALA A 273 -16.09 0.35 10.70
CA ALA A 273 -16.19 -1.05 11.10
C ALA A 273 -17.53 -1.42 11.72
N SER A 274 -18.27 -0.44 12.25
CA SER A 274 -19.50 -0.65 13.04
C SER A 274 -20.59 -1.38 12.23
N PRO A 275 -21.29 -2.39 12.83
CA PRO A 275 -22.36 -3.15 12.19
C PRO A 275 -23.56 -2.30 11.75
N TRP A 276 -23.76 -1.15 12.36
CA TRP A 276 -24.83 -0.19 12.01
C TRP A 276 -24.72 0.28 10.53
N ALA A 277 -23.54 0.08 9.90
CA ALA A 277 -23.34 0.36 8.49
C ALA A 277 -23.96 -0.70 7.55
N SER A 278 -24.36 -1.86 8.05
CA SER A 278 -24.89 -2.98 7.26
C SER A 278 -26.42 -3.10 7.24
N SER A 279 -27.13 -2.41 8.14
CA SER A 279 -28.59 -2.53 8.24
C SER A 279 -29.36 -1.79 7.15
N GLN A 280 -28.80 -0.77 6.52
CA GLN A 280 -29.43 -0.06 5.41
C GLN A 280 -29.28 -0.76 4.05
N GLN A 281 -28.42 -1.74 3.93
CA GLN A 281 -28.20 -2.50 2.69
C GLN A 281 -29.21 -3.64 2.49
N LYS A 282 -30.06 -3.92 3.50
CA LYS A 282 -31.17 -4.90 3.43
C LYS A 282 -32.54 -4.27 3.17
N ALA A 283 -32.63 -2.94 3.09
CA ALA A 283 -33.87 -2.20 2.97
C ALA A 283 -34.10 -1.54 1.59
N THR A 284 -33.22 -1.79 0.63
CA THR A 284 -33.36 -1.45 -0.80
C THR A 284 -33.10 -2.69 -1.66
#